data_deb84ee57522db7b558808cb7a807ee3
#
_entry.id   deb84ee57522db7b558808cb7a807ee3
#
_cell.length_a   1.000
_cell.length_b   1.000
_cell.length_c   1.000
_cell.angle_alpha   90.00
_cell.angle_beta   90.00
_cell.angle_gamma   90.00
#
_symmetry.space_group_name_H-M   'P 1'
#
loop_
_entity.id
_entity.type
_entity.pdbx_description
1 polymer ?
#
loop_
_entity_poly.entity_id
_entity_poly.type
_entity_poly.pdbx_seq_one_letter_code
_entity_poly.pdbx_strand_id
1 'polypeptide(L)'
;MIRAVFFDSNANDLMEMINPARTYVAFDRKEVPQILDIVENSSKEGLYVAGFVSYEAASSFDLALKHQQLQDTPLAWFTEFRAIRPFELTENDDAIELSPVAEAEDFISSVLRIKDFLERGDVYQVNLTQKLVGDLKNSTTDIFSRLVRTQPSPYAMLLESDGFSICSASPELFFSKKGKIIEMQPMKGTRERGRFNEEDQKNKEDLKASEKDRAENLMILDMVRNDLGKVCLPGSLSTPALFELHSFPTVWQQTSSVVGETVCSLAEIFSSVFPCASVTGAPKVRAMEIIAELEQHPRGVYTGAMGYLKPGGETLFNVSIRTMYIDKVKKNATYGIGSGIVWDSDPEAELAESLAKAKILSFPSLPFELFETMKYTPREGIYLIE
;
A
#
# COMPACT_ATOMS: atom_id res chain seq x y z
N MET A 1 -15.13 -9.58 17.49
CA MET A 1 -13.73 -9.91 17.92
C MET A 1 -12.78 -8.92 17.29
N ILE A 2 -11.86 -8.31 18.09
CA ILE A 2 -10.86 -7.38 17.60
C ILE A 2 -9.51 -8.07 17.57
N ARG A 3 -8.82 -8.07 16.42
CA ARG A 3 -7.47 -8.60 16.22
C ARG A 3 -6.76 -7.90 15.09
N ALA A 4 -5.44 -8.01 15.05
CA ALA A 4 -4.62 -7.59 13.92
C ALA A 4 -3.58 -8.66 13.61
N VAL A 5 -3.26 -8.84 12.32
CA VAL A 5 -2.16 -9.69 11.86
C VAL A 5 -1.20 -8.83 11.05
N PHE A 6 0.08 -9.04 11.22
CA PHE A 6 1.14 -8.32 10.50
C PHE A 6 2.32 -9.25 10.23
N PHE A 7 3.11 -8.94 9.22
CA PHE A 7 4.37 -9.62 8.96
C PHE A 7 5.45 -9.05 9.88
N ASP A 8 6.04 -9.91 10.71
CA ASP A 8 7.16 -9.54 11.58
C ASP A 8 8.49 -9.91 10.93
N SER A 9 9.25 -8.91 10.50
CA SER A 9 10.57 -9.11 9.87
C SER A 9 11.60 -9.78 10.80
N ASN A 10 11.44 -9.67 12.12
CA ASN A 10 12.35 -10.34 13.06
C ASN A 10 12.04 -11.84 13.18
N ALA A 11 10.76 -12.20 13.17
CA ALA A 11 10.30 -13.60 13.15
C ALA A 11 10.34 -14.20 11.73
N ASN A 12 10.37 -13.34 10.71
CA ASN A 12 10.18 -13.69 9.30
C ASN A 12 8.88 -14.48 9.05
N ASP A 13 7.81 -14.08 9.75
CA ASP A 13 6.53 -14.79 9.74
C ASP A 13 5.38 -13.84 10.07
N LEU A 14 4.15 -14.32 9.87
CA LEU A 14 2.93 -13.62 10.25
C LEU A 14 2.65 -13.79 11.74
N MET A 15 2.39 -12.68 12.41
CA MET A 15 2.07 -12.64 13.84
C MET A 15 0.70 -12.01 14.05
N GLU A 16 -0.09 -12.60 14.93
CA GLU A 16 -1.40 -12.08 15.35
C GLU A 16 -1.28 -11.33 16.69
N MET A 17 -1.74 -10.09 16.72
CA MET A 17 -1.93 -9.33 17.96
C MET A 17 -3.23 -9.76 18.64
N ILE A 18 -3.12 -10.12 19.91
CA ILE A 18 -4.19 -10.65 20.74
C ILE A 18 -4.36 -9.88 22.04
N ASN A 19 -5.47 -10.13 22.73
CA ASN A 19 -5.81 -9.46 24.00
C ASN A 19 -5.93 -7.95 23.82
N PRO A 20 -6.91 -7.47 23.01
CA PRO A 20 -7.16 -6.05 22.81
C PRO A 20 -7.45 -5.35 24.15
N ALA A 21 -6.90 -4.15 24.35
CA ALA A 21 -7.03 -3.37 25.57
C ALA A 21 -7.96 -2.17 25.39
N ARG A 22 -7.58 -1.22 24.51
CA ARG A 22 -8.35 -0.02 24.22
C ARG A 22 -8.40 0.21 22.71
N THR A 23 -9.49 0.81 22.27
CA THR A 23 -9.67 1.22 20.87
C THR A 23 -9.94 2.72 20.82
N TYR A 24 -9.28 3.41 19.90
CA TYR A 24 -9.41 4.83 19.64
C TYR A 24 -9.94 5.03 18.23
N VAL A 25 -10.96 5.87 18.08
CA VAL A 25 -11.66 6.09 16.80
C VAL A 25 -11.84 7.59 16.60
N ALA A 26 -11.43 8.11 15.45
CA ALA A 26 -11.63 9.48 15.06
C ALA A 26 -12.62 9.58 13.90
N PHE A 27 -13.66 10.34 14.05
CA PHE A 27 -14.54 10.83 12.99
C PHE A 27 -14.35 12.32 12.75
N ASP A 28 -13.86 13.07 13.74
CA ASP A 28 -13.46 14.47 13.58
C ASP A 28 -11.97 14.56 13.28
N ARG A 29 -11.62 15.41 12.31
CA ARG A 29 -10.24 15.65 11.91
C ARG A 29 -9.31 16.12 13.03
N LYS A 30 -9.84 16.82 14.05
CA LYS A 30 -9.04 17.29 15.18
C LYS A 30 -8.59 16.17 16.11
N GLU A 31 -9.29 15.04 16.09
CA GLU A 31 -8.98 13.89 16.94
C GLU A 31 -7.82 13.05 16.37
N VAL A 32 -7.59 13.08 15.06
CA VAL A 32 -6.59 12.25 14.40
C VAL A 32 -5.17 12.47 14.96
N PRO A 33 -4.63 13.70 15.05
CA PRO A 33 -3.30 13.91 15.63
C PRO A 33 -3.22 13.46 17.10
N GLN A 34 -4.30 13.70 17.88
CA GLN A 34 -4.34 13.30 19.30
C GLN A 34 -4.27 11.78 19.46
N ILE A 35 -4.99 11.03 18.62
CA ILE A 35 -4.94 9.56 18.63
C ILE A 35 -3.54 9.06 18.25
N LEU A 36 -2.89 9.66 17.27
CA LEU A 36 -1.52 9.30 16.89
C LEU A 36 -0.53 9.50 18.05
N ASP A 37 -0.64 10.59 18.81
CA ASP A 37 0.19 10.83 20.00
C ASP A 37 -0.12 9.83 21.12
N ILE A 38 -1.39 9.50 21.36
CA ILE A 38 -1.80 8.52 22.36
C ILE A 38 -1.20 7.15 22.03
N VAL A 39 -1.37 6.66 20.80
CA VAL A 39 -0.91 5.31 20.42
C VAL A 39 0.61 5.21 20.36
N GLU A 40 1.32 6.29 20.03
CA GLU A 40 2.78 6.33 20.15
C GLU A 40 3.21 6.16 21.61
N ASN A 41 2.55 6.82 22.55
CA ASN A 41 2.84 6.70 23.98
C ASN A 41 2.50 5.28 24.49
N SER A 42 1.34 4.71 24.11
CA SER A 42 0.99 3.32 24.47
C SER A 42 2.05 2.32 24.04
N SER A 43 2.64 2.51 22.87
CA SER A 43 3.73 1.68 22.37
C SER A 43 5.01 1.84 23.20
N LYS A 44 5.34 3.08 23.62
CA LYS A 44 6.48 3.33 24.53
C LYS A 44 6.26 2.71 25.92
N GLU A 45 5.01 2.57 26.35
CA GLU A 45 4.60 1.91 27.59
C GLU A 45 4.55 0.37 27.50
N GLY A 46 4.91 -0.20 26.36
CA GLY A 46 5.07 -1.65 26.19
C GLY A 46 3.89 -2.37 25.55
N LEU A 47 2.92 -1.67 24.96
CA LEU A 47 1.81 -2.24 24.23
C LEU A 47 2.13 -2.36 22.74
N TYR A 48 1.55 -3.36 22.09
CA TYR A 48 1.42 -3.38 20.63
C TYR A 48 0.22 -2.53 20.24
N VAL A 49 0.33 -1.85 19.10
CA VAL A 49 -0.76 -1.06 18.55
C VAL A 49 -0.91 -1.39 17.08
N ALA A 50 -2.13 -1.51 16.60
CA ALA A 50 -2.42 -1.67 15.17
C ALA A 50 -3.60 -0.79 14.77
N GLY A 51 -3.56 -0.26 13.55
CA GLY A 51 -4.63 0.61 13.07
C GLY A 51 -4.40 1.15 11.67
N PHE A 52 -5.23 2.14 11.33
CA PHE A 52 -5.15 2.82 10.05
C PHE A 52 -5.49 4.30 10.15
N VAL A 53 -5.07 5.05 9.14
CA VAL A 53 -5.45 6.43 8.86
C VAL A 53 -6.03 6.47 7.45
N SER A 54 -7.31 6.85 7.30
CA SER A 54 -7.99 6.96 6.00
C SER A 54 -7.42 8.12 5.18
N TYR A 55 -7.47 8.02 3.86
CA TYR A 55 -7.00 9.05 2.94
C TYR A 55 -7.58 10.44 3.27
N GLU A 56 -8.85 10.49 3.64
CA GLU A 56 -9.58 11.73 3.97
C GLU A 56 -9.11 12.37 5.29
N ALA A 57 -8.33 11.67 6.09
CA ALA A 57 -7.66 12.29 7.24
C ALA A 57 -6.59 13.33 6.84
N ALA A 58 -6.28 13.46 5.56
CA ALA A 58 -5.35 14.48 5.05
C ALA A 58 -5.68 15.88 5.55
N SER A 59 -6.95 16.25 5.60
CA SER A 59 -7.40 17.56 6.11
C SER A 59 -7.23 17.74 7.63
N SER A 60 -6.87 16.69 8.37
CA SER A 60 -6.46 16.76 9.78
C SER A 60 -5.09 17.40 9.94
N PHE A 61 -4.27 17.33 8.92
CA PHE A 61 -2.89 17.82 8.91
C PHE A 61 -2.73 19.13 8.13
N ASP A 62 -3.41 19.24 6.97
CA ASP A 62 -3.41 20.46 6.18
C ASP A 62 -4.78 20.67 5.50
N LEU A 63 -5.43 21.81 5.75
CA LEU A 63 -6.72 22.17 5.17
C LEU A 63 -6.70 22.41 3.65
N ALA A 64 -5.53 22.61 3.08
CA ALA A 64 -5.38 22.71 1.63
C ALA A 64 -5.53 21.37 0.93
N LEU A 65 -5.36 20.25 1.62
CA LEU A 65 -5.49 18.90 1.08
C LEU A 65 -6.96 18.53 0.93
N LYS A 66 -7.54 18.77 -0.25
CA LYS A 66 -8.96 18.53 -0.54
C LYS A 66 -9.21 17.05 -0.80
N HIS A 67 -10.42 16.59 -0.42
CA HIS A 67 -10.89 15.23 -0.60
C HIS A 67 -12.42 15.18 -0.59
N GLN A 68 -12.99 14.04 -1.00
CA GLN A 68 -14.41 13.75 -0.86
C GLN A 68 -14.78 13.54 0.62
N GLN A 69 -16.05 13.72 0.95
CA GLN A 69 -16.52 13.52 2.33
C GLN A 69 -16.62 12.01 2.63
N LEU A 70 -15.94 11.57 3.68
CA LEU A 70 -16.06 10.22 4.23
C LEU A 70 -17.23 10.18 5.22
N GLN A 71 -18.11 9.17 5.13
CA GLN A 71 -19.32 9.09 5.96
C GLN A 71 -19.23 8.00 7.02
N ASP A 72 -19.13 6.74 6.61
CA ASP A 72 -19.30 5.58 7.49
C ASP A 72 -17.97 4.98 8.00
N THR A 73 -16.85 5.37 7.41
CA THR A 73 -15.52 4.89 7.81
C THR A 73 -14.83 5.94 8.66
N PRO A 74 -14.20 5.58 9.78
CA PRO A 74 -13.46 6.55 10.58
C PRO A 74 -12.24 7.11 9.85
N LEU A 75 -11.85 8.35 10.18
CA LEU A 75 -10.62 8.97 9.70
C LEU A 75 -9.38 8.31 10.26
N ALA A 76 -9.44 7.83 11.50
CA ALA A 76 -8.41 6.99 12.10
C ALA A 76 -9.04 5.98 13.06
N TRP A 77 -8.46 4.78 13.10
CA TRP A 77 -8.86 3.74 14.01
C TRP A 77 -7.62 2.97 14.48
N PHE A 78 -7.43 2.85 15.79
CA PHE A 78 -6.30 2.14 16.38
C PHE A 78 -6.74 1.34 17.59
N THR A 79 -6.15 0.16 17.79
CA THR A 79 -6.35 -0.67 18.98
C THR A 79 -5.01 -1.08 19.59
N GLU A 80 -4.94 -1.02 20.90
CA GLU A 80 -3.86 -1.53 21.73
C GLU A 80 -4.04 -3.04 21.99
N PHE A 81 -2.92 -3.77 22.00
CA PHE A 81 -2.89 -5.21 22.27
C PHE A 81 -1.79 -5.53 23.27
N ARG A 82 -1.99 -6.58 24.08
CA ARG A 82 -1.08 -6.98 25.14
C ARG A 82 -0.06 -8.04 24.74
N ALA A 83 -0.33 -8.79 23.66
CA ALA A 83 0.49 -9.94 23.26
C ALA A 83 0.40 -10.20 21.76
N ILE A 84 1.35 -10.97 21.25
CA ILE A 84 1.35 -11.53 19.91
C ILE A 84 1.49 -13.04 19.96
N ARG A 85 1.07 -13.73 18.90
CA ARG A 85 1.30 -15.15 18.65
C ARG A 85 1.49 -15.41 17.15
N PRO A 86 2.06 -16.54 16.74
CA PRO A 86 2.10 -16.95 15.34
C PRO A 86 0.69 -17.02 14.73
N PHE A 87 0.59 -16.66 13.46
CA PHE A 87 -0.65 -16.74 12.69
C PHE A 87 -0.46 -17.64 11.47
N GLU A 88 -1.37 -18.58 11.27
CA GLU A 88 -1.34 -19.52 10.15
C GLU A 88 -2.35 -19.09 9.06
N LEU A 89 -1.92 -19.11 7.81
CA LEU A 89 -2.77 -18.86 6.66
C LEU A 89 -3.71 -20.07 6.42
N THR A 90 -4.93 -19.79 5.99
CA THR A 90 -5.87 -20.82 5.55
C THR A 90 -5.60 -21.23 4.10
N GLU A 91 -6.03 -22.44 3.72
CA GLU A 91 -5.83 -22.99 2.37
C GLU A 91 -6.99 -22.67 1.40
N ASN A 92 -8.03 -21.96 1.86
CA ASN A 92 -9.17 -21.62 1.01
C ASN A 92 -8.75 -20.65 -0.11
N ASP A 93 -9.09 -21.00 -1.33
CA ASP A 93 -8.67 -20.31 -2.57
C ASP A 93 -9.85 -19.85 -3.44
N ASP A 94 -11.04 -19.72 -2.84
CA ASP A 94 -12.22 -19.24 -3.55
C ASP A 94 -11.99 -17.83 -4.14
N ALA A 95 -12.30 -17.65 -5.41
CA ALA A 95 -12.19 -16.37 -6.07
C ALA A 95 -13.08 -15.30 -5.41
N ILE A 96 -12.57 -14.08 -5.38
CA ILE A 96 -13.29 -12.92 -4.89
C ILE A 96 -13.80 -12.14 -6.10
N GLU A 97 -15.12 -12.07 -6.24
CA GLU A 97 -15.77 -11.41 -7.35
C GLU A 97 -16.19 -9.99 -6.95
N LEU A 98 -15.55 -8.99 -7.57
CA LEU A 98 -15.90 -7.58 -7.42
C LEU A 98 -16.07 -6.93 -8.79
N SER A 99 -16.96 -5.96 -8.88
CA SER A 99 -17.26 -5.21 -10.10
C SER A 99 -16.97 -3.72 -9.92
N PRO A 100 -16.53 -3.01 -10.97
CA PRO A 100 -16.38 -1.56 -10.93
C PRO A 100 -17.69 -0.86 -10.56
N VAL A 101 -17.60 0.21 -9.79
CA VAL A 101 -18.76 1.07 -9.47
C VAL A 101 -19.02 2.07 -10.59
N ALA A 102 -17.94 2.61 -11.20
CA ALA A 102 -18.02 3.55 -12.31
C ALA A 102 -17.93 2.82 -13.66
N GLU A 103 -18.56 3.38 -14.68
CA GLU A 103 -18.42 2.90 -16.04
C GLU A 103 -17.04 3.22 -16.62
N ALA A 104 -16.62 2.48 -17.64
CA ALA A 104 -15.31 2.67 -18.27
C ALA A 104 -15.17 4.08 -18.87
N GLU A 105 -16.23 4.61 -19.44
CA GLU A 105 -16.30 5.93 -20.06
C GLU A 105 -16.05 7.06 -19.04
N ASP A 106 -16.50 6.90 -17.79
CA ASP A 106 -16.28 7.89 -16.72
C ASP A 106 -14.80 7.97 -16.36
N PHE A 107 -14.12 6.81 -16.25
CA PHE A 107 -12.70 6.76 -16.00
C PHE A 107 -11.89 7.38 -17.15
N ILE A 108 -12.19 7.00 -18.41
CA ILE A 108 -11.55 7.54 -19.61
C ILE A 108 -11.74 9.07 -19.69
N SER A 109 -12.96 9.55 -19.44
CA SER A 109 -13.26 10.99 -19.42
C SER A 109 -12.45 11.72 -18.36
N SER A 110 -12.29 11.12 -17.17
CA SER A 110 -11.48 11.68 -16.09
C SER A 110 -9.99 11.74 -16.46
N VAL A 111 -9.46 10.70 -17.14
CA VAL A 111 -8.09 10.71 -17.66
C VAL A 111 -7.88 11.85 -18.66
N LEU A 112 -8.81 12.05 -19.59
CA LEU A 112 -8.73 13.15 -20.57
C LEU A 112 -8.73 14.53 -19.89
N ARG A 113 -9.58 14.72 -18.87
CA ARG A 113 -9.58 15.95 -18.07
C ARG A 113 -8.27 16.17 -17.30
N ILE A 114 -7.64 15.10 -16.78
CA ILE A 114 -6.32 15.20 -16.15
C ILE A 114 -5.28 15.63 -17.19
N LYS A 115 -5.34 15.10 -18.42
CA LYS A 115 -4.43 15.52 -19.50
C LYS A 115 -4.55 17.01 -19.82
N ASP A 116 -5.76 17.58 -19.75
CA ASP A 116 -5.94 19.05 -19.90
C ASP A 116 -5.25 19.84 -18.76
N PHE A 117 -5.22 19.32 -17.52
CA PHE A 117 -4.49 19.94 -16.42
C PHE A 117 -2.98 19.80 -16.58
N LEU A 118 -2.50 18.67 -17.11
CA LEU A 118 -1.10 18.42 -17.42
C LEU A 118 -0.62 19.36 -18.54
N GLU A 119 -1.41 19.55 -19.61
CA GLU A 119 -1.11 20.46 -20.72
C GLU A 119 -0.98 21.91 -20.26
N ARG A 120 -1.82 22.35 -19.33
CA ARG A 120 -1.75 23.68 -18.73
C ARG A 120 -0.60 23.87 -17.74
N GLY A 121 0.09 22.78 -17.38
CA GLY A 121 1.16 22.81 -16.38
C GLY A 121 0.67 22.93 -14.93
N ASP A 122 -0.61 22.66 -14.67
CA ASP A 122 -1.19 22.68 -13.32
C ASP A 122 -0.59 21.57 -12.44
N VAL A 123 -0.31 20.41 -13.02
CA VAL A 123 0.25 19.23 -12.36
C VAL A 123 1.22 18.50 -13.30
N TYR A 124 2.08 17.65 -12.74
CA TYR A 124 2.97 16.75 -13.49
C TYR A 124 2.44 15.31 -13.51
N GLN A 125 1.68 14.92 -12.48
CA GLN A 125 1.04 13.63 -12.33
C GLN A 125 -0.18 13.74 -11.42
N VAL A 126 -1.22 12.96 -11.71
CA VAL A 126 -2.37 12.72 -10.83
C VAL A 126 -2.62 11.24 -10.72
N ASN A 127 -2.73 10.69 -9.51
CA ASN A 127 -3.13 9.30 -9.29
C ASN A 127 -4.66 9.21 -9.26
N LEU A 128 -5.27 8.75 -10.36
CA LEU A 128 -6.71 8.56 -10.50
C LEU A 128 -7.11 7.18 -10.02
N THR A 129 -8.19 7.09 -9.22
CA THR A 129 -8.66 5.83 -8.65
C THR A 129 -10.12 5.53 -8.93
N GLN A 130 -10.48 4.27 -8.85
CA GLN A 130 -11.85 3.78 -8.89
C GLN A 130 -12.06 2.65 -7.89
N LYS A 131 -13.33 2.38 -7.56
CA LYS A 131 -13.72 1.33 -6.63
C LYS A 131 -14.29 0.13 -7.36
N LEU A 132 -13.93 -1.05 -6.85
CA LEU A 132 -14.64 -2.29 -7.09
C LEU A 132 -15.46 -2.64 -5.85
N VAL A 133 -16.65 -3.16 -6.03
CA VAL A 133 -17.55 -3.59 -4.94
C VAL A 133 -18.13 -4.96 -5.24
N GLY A 134 -18.49 -5.69 -4.20
CA GLY A 134 -19.17 -6.96 -4.32
C GLY A 134 -19.61 -7.52 -2.97
N ASP A 135 -20.44 -8.55 -3.00
CA ASP A 135 -20.93 -9.21 -1.81
C ASP A 135 -19.84 -10.10 -1.19
N LEU A 136 -19.79 -10.10 0.14
CA LEU A 136 -18.84 -10.91 0.88
C LEU A 136 -19.38 -12.34 1.04
N LYS A 137 -18.69 -13.33 0.45
CA LYS A 137 -18.99 -14.77 0.59
C LYS A 137 -17.97 -15.50 1.46
N ASN A 138 -16.74 -15.01 1.51
CA ASN A 138 -15.59 -15.64 2.15
C ASN A 138 -15.35 -15.09 3.56
N SER A 139 -14.71 -15.87 4.41
CA SER A 139 -14.25 -15.36 5.71
C SER A 139 -13.13 -14.33 5.53
N THR A 140 -13.01 -13.40 6.48
CA THR A 140 -11.93 -12.42 6.47
C THR A 140 -10.54 -13.06 6.43
N THR A 141 -10.38 -14.18 7.16
CA THR A 141 -9.12 -14.94 7.20
C THR A 141 -8.78 -15.53 5.83
N ASP A 142 -9.77 -16.11 5.13
CA ASP A 142 -9.57 -16.68 3.80
C ASP A 142 -9.18 -15.61 2.78
N ILE A 143 -9.87 -14.47 2.82
CA ILE A 143 -9.56 -13.32 1.96
C ILE A 143 -8.12 -12.85 2.19
N PHE A 144 -7.73 -12.64 3.45
CA PHE A 144 -6.37 -12.23 3.79
C PHE A 144 -5.34 -13.27 3.35
N SER A 145 -5.58 -14.55 3.66
CA SER A 145 -4.70 -15.65 3.29
C SER A 145 -4.49 -15.74 1.78
N ARG A 146 -5.58 -15.59 1.01
CA ARG A 146 -5.52 -15.54 -0.45
C ARG A 146 -4.67 -14.39 -0.96
N LEU A 147 -4.92 -13.16 -0.48
CA LEU A 147 -4.18 -11.97 -0.90
C LEU A 147 -2.67 -12.14 -0.63
N VAL A 148 -2.30 -12.63 0.55
CA VAL A 148 -0.89 -12.84 0.93
C VAL A 148 -0.23 -13.95 0.09
N ARG A 149 -0.93 -15.05 -0.19
CA ARG A 149 -0.38 -16.12 -1.07
C ARG A 149 -0.20 -15.66 -2.51
N THR A 150 -1.16 -14.90 -3.03
CA THR A 150 -1.08 -14.39 -4.40
C THR A 150 -0.03 -13.29 -4.55
N GLN A 151 0.11 -12.46 -3.53
CA GLN A 151 1.10 -11.38 -3.48
C GLN A 151 1.77 -11.31 -2.10
N PRO A 152 2.77 -12.14 -1.83
CA PRO A 152 3.55 -12.05 -0.60
C PRO A 152 4.15 -10.65 -0.46
N SER A 153 3.96 -10.04 0.70
CA SER A 153 4.47 -8.71 0.99
C SER A 153 4.93 -8.61 2.44
N PRO A 154 6.09 -8.00 2.70
CA PRO A 154 6.56 -7.74 4.07
C PRO A 154 5.71 -6.68 4.80
N TYR A 155 4.79 -6.04 4.10
CA TYR A 155 3.88 -5.03 4.66
C TYR A 155 2.44 -5.50 4.70
N ALA A 156 2.22 -6.82 4.53
CA ALA A 156 0.88 -7.42 4.62
C ALA A 156 0.30 -7.24 6.02
N MET A 157 -0.98 -6.91 6.09
CA MET A 157 -1.66 -6.66 7.35
C MET A 157 -3.16 -6.97 7.26
N LEU A 158 -3.67 -7.64 8.30
CA LEU A 158 -5.09 -7.82 8.56
C LEU A 158 -5.48 -7.00 9.78
N LEU A 159 -6.57 -6.28 9.70
CA LEU A 159 -7.21 -5.64 10.83
C LEU A 159 -8.67 -6.07 10.88
N GLU A 160 -9.12 -6.55 12.01
CA GLU A 160 -10.48 -7.03 12.19
C GLU A 160 -11.13 -6.40 13.41
N SER A 161 -12.33 -5.85 13.21
CA SER A 161 -13.21 -5.34 14.25
C SER A 161 -14.59 -5.99 14.16
N ASP A 162 -15.50 -5.64 15.07
CA ASP A 162 -16.87 -6.15 15.01
C ASP A 162 -17.66 -5.57 13.82
N GLY A 163 -17.37 -4.34 13.40
CA GLY A 163 -18.08 -3.65 12.30
C GLY A 163 -17.43 -3.78 10.93
N PHE A 164 -16.13 -3.99 10.87
CA PHE A 164 -15.38 -4.04 9.62
C PHE A 164 -14.14 -4.94 9.71
N SER A 165 -13.61 -5.29 8.55
CA SER A 165 -12.27 -5.87 8.43
C SER A 165 -11.51 -5.23 7.28
N ILE A 166 -10.18 -5.20 7.37
CA ILE A 166 -9.29 -4.68 6.33
C ILE A 166 -8.22 -5.73 6.07
N CYS A 167 -8.15 -6.21 4.82
CA CYS A 167 -7.14 -7.16 4.36
C CYS A 167 -6.21 -6.43 3.38
N SER A 168 -4.95 -6.24 3.74
CA SER A 168 -3.95 -5.55 2.95
C SER A 168 -2.78 -6.48 2.61
N ALA A 169 -2.47 -6.60 1.32
CA ALA A 169 -1.23 -7.18 0.79
C ALA A 169 -0.40 -6.09 0.11
N SER A 170 -0.32 -4.92 0.74
CA SER A 170 0.39 -3.78 0.17
C SER A 170 1.86 -4.08 -0.04
N PRO A 171 2.41 -3.85 -1.24
CA PRO A 171 3.84 -3.99 -1.51
C PRO A 171 4.65 -2.75 -1.15
N GLU A 172 4.02 -1.65 -0.75
CA GLU A 172 4.68 -0.35 -0.59
C GLU A 172 4.80 0.08 0.85
N LEU A 173 6.04 0.33 1.28
CA LEU A 173 6.32 0.95 2.57
C LEU A 173 5.98 2.45 2.52
N PHE A 174 5.04 2.87 3.36
CA PHE A 174 4.80 4.30 3.55
C PHE A 174 5.94 4.90 4.36
N PHE A 175 6.12 4.45 5.60
CA PHE A 175 7.35 4.69 6.36
C PHE A 175 7.55 3.64 7.45
N SER A 176 8.81 3.47 7.85
CA SER A 176 9.20 2.77 9.06
C SER A 176 10.04 3.69 9.96
N LYS A 177 9.92 3.51 11.28
CA LYS A 177 10.73 4.25 12.26
C LYS A 177 11.23 3.31 13.33
N LYS A 178 12.56 3.30 13.53
CA LYS A 178 13.23 2.54 14.59
C LYS A 178 14.22 3.43 15.32
N GLY A 179 13.93 3.68 16.58
CA GLY A 179 14.65 4.71 17.34
C GLY A 179 14.50 6.08 16.68
N LYS A 180 15.61 6.68 16.23
CA LYS A 180 15.61 7.95 15.49
C LYS A 180 15.58 7.77 13.98
N ILE A 181 15.88 6.60 13.47
CA ILE A 181 15.94 6.35 12.03
C ILE A 181 14.52 6.22 11.48
N ILE A 182 14.23 6.99 10.44
CA ILE A 182 13.01 6.92 9.65
C ILE A 182 13.38 6.62 8.20
N GLU A 183 12.60 5.74 7.57
CA GLU A 183 12.75 5.35 6.18
C GLU A 183 11.41 5.41 5.46
N MET A 184 11.43 5.90 4.21
CA MET A 184 10.34 5.81 3.24
C MET A 184 10.86 5.15 1.97
N GLN A 185 10.02 4.31 1.34
CA GLN A 185 10.42 3.55 0.16
C GLN A 185 9.38 3.67 -0.96
N PRO A 186 9.35 4.81 -1.69
CA PRO A 186 8.45 4.98 -2.81
C PRO A 186 8.72 3.96 -3.91
N MET A 187 7.65 3.52 -4.55
CA MET A 187 7.66 2.49 -5.58
C MET A 187 7.09 3.05 -6.89
N LYS A 188 7.88 3.01 -7.97
CA LYS A 188 7.47 3.35 -9.33
C LYS A 188 8.22 2.50 -10.34
N GLY A 189 7.52 2.08 -11.37
CA GLY A 189 8.03 1.17 -12.39
C GLY A 189 7.69 -0.28 -12.07
N THR A 190 6.97 -0.91 -12.99
CA THR A 190 6.53 -2.31 -12.88
C THR A 190 6.64 -3.00 -14.22
N ARG A 191 7.08 -4.26 -14.24
CA ARG A 191 7.05 -5.16 -15.40
C ARG A 191 6.54 -6.51 -14.95
N GLU A 192 5.77 -7.18 -15.80
CA GLU A 192 5.33 -8.55 -15.54
C GLU A 192 6.55 -9.49 -15.50
N ARG A 193 6.42 -10.58 -14.72
CA ARG A 193 7.40 -11.66 -14.73
C ARG A 193 7.35 -12.38 -16.07
N GLY A 194 8.49 -12.84 -16.53
CA GLY A 194 8.57 -13.66 -17.74
C GLY A 194 8.03 -15.08 -17.49
N ARG A 195 7.48 -15.71 -18.53
CA ARG A 195 7.00 -17.10 -18.49
C ARG A 195 8.15 -18.10 -18.43
N PHE A 196 9.36 -17.68 -18.80
CA PHE A 196 10.62 -18.44 -18.77
C PHE A 196 11.78 -17.46 -18.52
N ASN A 197 12.93 -18.01 -18.19
CA ASN A 197 14.08 -17.24 -17.66
C ASN A 197 14.55 -16.11 -18.59
N GLU A 198 14.65 -16.34 -19.91
CA GLU A 198 15.12 -15.34 -20.88
C GLU A 198 14.12 -14.16 -20.99
N GLU A 199 12.80 -14.43 -20.98
CA GLU A 199 11.77 -13.41 -21.00
C GLU A 199 11.79 -12.61 -19.67
N ASP A 200 11.99 -13.29 -18.54
CA ASP A 200 12.05 -12.66 -17.22
C ASP A 200 13.25 -11.73 -17.07
N GLN A 201 14.42 -12.17 -17.53
CA GLN A 201 15.62 -11.32 -17.54
C GLN A 201 15.47 -10.13 -18.49
N LYS A 202 14.86 -10.34 -19.66
CA LYS A 202 14.56 -9.23 -20.58
C LYS A 202 13.64 -8.20 -19.94
N ASN A 203 12.53 -8.63 -19.32
CA ASN A 203 11.59 -7.73 -18.66
C ASN A 203 12.24 -6.94 -17.50
N LYS A 204 13.14 -7.60 -16.76
CA LYS A 204 13.95 -6.96 -15.72
C LYS A 204 14.89 -5.91 -16.29
N GLU A 205 15.58 -6.21 -17.38
CA GLU A 205 16.51 -5.29 -18.03
C GLU A 205 15.76 -4.11 -18.68
N ASP A 206 14.61 -4.37 -19.32
CA ASP A 206 13.74 -3.36 -19.89
C ASP A 206 13.25 -2.38 -18.80
N LEU A 207 12.85 -2.86 -17.62
CA LEU A 207 12.49 -2.01 -16.50
C LEU A 207 13.68 -1.17 -16.01
N LYS A 208 14.85 -1.79 -15.88
CA LYS A 208 16.08 -1.12 -15.45
C LYS A 208 16.53 -0.01 -16.41
N ALA A 209 16.35 -0.23 -17.72
CA ALA A 209 16.74 0.68 -18.78
C ALA A 209 15.70 1.77 -19.07
N SER A 210 14.47 1.64 -18.58
CA SER A 210 13.36 2.56 -18.86
C SER A 210 13.63 3.96 -18.29
N GLU A 211 13.88 4.91 -19.16
CA GLU A 211 14.06 6.33 -18.78
C GLU A 211 12.78 6.91 -18.20
N LYS A 212 11.61 6.52 -18.73
CA LYS A 212 10.30 6.95 -18.22
C LYS A 212 10.09 6.51 -16.77
N ASP A 213 10.24 5.21 -16.48
CA ASP A 213 10.03 4.67 -15.12
C ASP A 213 11.02 5.30 -14.12
N ARG A 214 12.27 5.55 -14.55
CA ARG A 214 13.28 6.22 -13.71
C ARG A 214 12.94 7.68 -13.45
N ALA A 215 12.43 8.41 -14.45
CA ALA A 215 12.01 9.80 -14.29
C ALA A 215 10.81 9.93 -13.34
N GLU A 216 9.80 9.05 -13.47
CA GLU A 216 8.67 8.99 -12.55
C GLU A 216 9.10 8.63 -11.12
N ASN A 217 10.00 7.64 -10.96
CA ASN A 217 10.53 7.26 -9.66
C ASN A 217 11.28 8.42 -9.01
N LEU A 218 12.13 9.13 -9.78
CA LEU A 218 12.91 10.27 -9.28
C LEU A 218 12.00 11.44 -8.87
N MET A 219 10.94 11.71 -9.61
CA MET A 219 9.95 12.75 -9.27
C MET A 219 9.29 12.46 -7.91
N ILE A 220 8.82 11.23 -7.71
CA ILE A 220 8.21 10.85 -6.43
C ILE A 220 9.25 10.82 -5.31
N LEU A 221 10.44 10.34 -5.57
CA LEU A 221 11.56 10.35 -4.61
C LEU A 221 11.85 11.77 -4.12
N ASP A 222 11.87 12.75 -5.02
CA ASP A 222 12.14 14.15 -4.65
C ASP A 222 11.02 14.73 -3.78
N MET A 223 9.76 14.41 -4.08
CA MET A 223 8.63 14.76 -3.22
C MET A 223 8.74 14.14 -1.83
N VAL A 224 9.08 12.85 -1.75
CA VAL A 224 9.29 12.14 -0.48
C VAL A 224 10.45 12.76 0.30
N ARG A 225 11.56 13.08 -0.37
CA ARG A 225 12.70 13.78 0.27
C ARG A 225 12.28 15.15 0.81
N ASN A 226 11.51 15.92 0.05
CA ASN A 226 10.99 17.21 0.50
C ASN A 226 10.08 17.07 1.73
N ASP A 227 9.15 16.11 1.70
CA ASP A 227 8.23 15.88 2.81
C ASP A 227 8.96 15.37 4.07
N LEU A 228 9.84 14.38 3.91
CA LEU A 228 10.62 13.83 5.02
C LEU A 228 11.63 14.86 5.57
N GLY A 229 12.15 15.73 4.70
CA GLY A 229 13.07 16.80 5.08
C GLY A 229 12.51 17.80 6.10
N LYS A 230 11.19 17.95 6.18
CA LYS A 230 10.53 18.84 7.17
C LYS A 230 10.58 18.31 8.60
N VAL A 231 10.75 16.99 8.78
CA VAL A 231 10.74 16.31 10.08
C VAL A 231 12.06 15.63 10.43
N CYS A 232 13.02 15.60 9.50
CA CYS A 232 14.36 15.05 9.76
C CYS A 232 15.31 16.10 10.29
N LEU A 233 16.30 15.66 11.05
CA LEU A 233 17.40 16.50 11.51
C LEU A 233 18.19 17.03 10.31
N PRO A 234 18.60 18.31 10.32
CA PRO A 234 19.36 18.88 9.22
C PRO A 234 20.64 18.08 8.91
N GLY A 235 20.82 17.73 7.63
CA GLY A 235 21.98 16.98 7.14
C GLY A 235 21.91 15.46 7.35
N SER A 236 20.85 14.92 7.98
CA SER A 236 20.69 13.46 8.17
C SER A 236 20.05 12.75 6.98
N LEU A 237 19.42 13.49 6.08
CA LEU A 237 18.67 12.90 4.97
C LEU A 237 19.60 12.32 3.91
N SER A 238 19.38 11.09 3.52
CA SER A 238 20.13 10.37 2.49
C SER A 238 19.22 9.51 1.61
N THR A 239 19.73 9.12 0.45
CA THR A 239 19.08 8.20 -0.48
C THR A 239 20.01 7.02 -0.74
N PRO A 240 20.04 6.04 0.18
CA PRO A 240 21.04 4.95 0.12
C PRO A 240 20.81 4.01 -1.07
N ALA A 241 19.57 3.92 -1.56
CA ALA A 241 19.22 3.06 -2.68
C ALA A 241 18.39 3.82 -3.72
N LEU A 242 18.80 3.70 -4.99
CA LEU A 242 18.11 4.28 -6.14
C LEU A 242 17.81 3.18 -7.16
N PHE A 243 16.54 3.10 -7.59
CA PHE A 243 16.10 2.22 -8.67
C PHE A 243 16.39 0.74 -8.40
N GLU A 244 16.27 0.29 -7.16
CA GLU A 244 16.41 -1.13 -6.80
C GLU A 244 15.26 -1.94 -7.37
N LEU A 245 15.60 -3.10 -7.93
CA LEU A 245 14.62 -4.02 -8.51
C LEU A 245 14.28 -5.13 -7.52
N HIS A 246 13.01 -5.20 -7.16
CA HIS A 246 12.47 -6.25 -6.30
C HIS A 246 11.66 -7.25 -7.12
N SER A 247 11.91 -8.53 -6.86
CA SER A 247 11.19 -9.64 -7.47
C SER A 247 9.96 -9.99 -6.63
N PHE A 248 8.78 -9.85 -7.22
CA PHE A 248 7.54 -10.41 -6.69
C PHE A 248 7.09 -11.59 -7.54
N PRO A 249 6.19 -12.46 -7.08
CA PRO A 249 5.77 -13.62 -7.85
C PRO A 249 5.24 -13.30 -9.25
N THR A 250 4.56 -12.17 -9.42
CA THR A 250 3.89 -11.78 -10.67
C THR A 250 4.56 -10.61 -11.40
N VAL A 251 5.42 -9.85 -10.72
CA VAL A 251 6.00 -8.62 -11.27
C VAL A 251 7.41 -8.35 -10.76
N TRP A 252 8.19 -7.63 -11.56
CA TRP A 252 9.35 -6.85 -11.15
C TRP A 252 8.88 -5.47 -10.76
N GLN A 253 9.37 -4.94 -9.64
CA GLN A 253 9.08 -3.57 -9.20
C GLN A 253 10.35 -2.81 -8.88
N GLN A 254 10.33 -1.50 -9.16
CA GLN A 254 11.45 -0.61 -8.90
C GLN A 254 11.14 0.31 -7.73
N THR A 255 12.03 0.36 -6.74
CA THR A 255 11.93 1.20 -5.56
C THR A 255 13.15 2.09 -5.39
N SER A 256 12.97 3.17 -4.65
CA SER A 256 14.08 3.99 -4.12
C SER A 256 13.86 4.25 -2.65
N SER A 257 14.93 4.40 -1.86
CA SER A 257 14.82 4.62 -0.41
C SER A 257 15.27 6.02 -0.02
N VAL A 258 14.52 6.64 0.89
CA VAL A 258 14.92 7.88 1.59
C VAL A 258 15.00 7.56 3.07
N VAL A 259 16.16 7.85 3.66
CA VAL A 259 16.44 7.58 5.07
C VAL A 259 16.90 8.86 5.75
N GLY A 260 16.44 9.10 6.98
CA GLY A 260 16.87 10.24 7.79
C GLY A 260 16.76 9.96 9.28
N GLU A 261 17.21 10.92 10.10
CA GLU A 261 17.02 10.88 11.55
C GLU A 261 15.92 11.88 11.96
N THR A 262 14.99 11.43 12.79
CA THR A 262 13.92 12.26 13.34
C THR A 262 13.74 12.06 14.83
N VAL A 263 13.35 13.13 15.52
CA VAL A 263 12.88 13.12 16.91
C VAL A 263 11.40 13.52 17.02
N CYS A 264 10.78 13.76 15.88
CA CYS A 264 9.37 14.14 15.79
C CYS A 264 8.46 13.00 16.26
N SER A 265 7.30 13.40 16.80
CA SER A 265 6.21 12.48 17.17
C SER A 265 5.57 11.85 15.92
N LEU A 266 4.79 10.78 16.15
CA LEU A 266 4.05 10.13 15.07
C LEU A 266 3.08 11.11 14.38
N ALA A 267 2.41 11.98 15.14
CA ALA A 267 1.51 12.99 14.59
C ALA A 267 2.25 14.01 13.70
N GLU A 268 3.42 14.48 14.12
CA GLU A 268 4.26 15.39 13.32
C GLU A 268 4.77 14.72 12.03
N ILE A 269 5.16 13.45 12.09
CA ILE A 269 5.56 12.69 10.91
C ILE A 269 4.38 12.61 9.93
N PHE A 270 3.21 12.15 10.39
CA PHE A 270 2.02 12.11 9.53
C PHE A 270 1.69 13.47 8.92
N SER A 271 1.75 14.53 9.71
CA SER A 271 1.49 15.90 9.24
C SER A 271 2.40 16.33 8.08
N SER A 272 3.62 15.81 8.03
CA SER A 272 4.56 16.13 6.96
C SER A 272 4.39 15.27 5.71
N VAL A 273 4.20 13.95 5.89
CA VAL A 273 4.32 13.00 4.78
C VAL A 273 2.96 12.50 4.24
N PHE A 274 1.87 12.65 5.00
CA PHE A 274 0.56 12.11 4.63
C PHE A 274 -0.27 13.07 3.76
N PRO A 275 -1.04 12.55 2.76
CA PRO A 275 -0.97 11.22 2.20
C PRO A 275 0.32 11.00 1.40
N CYS A 276 0.64 9.72 1.12
CA CYS A 276 1.83 9.37 0.36
C CYS A 276 1.83 10.01 -1.04
N ALA A 277 2.98 10.52 -1.45
CA ALA A 277 3.15 11.18 -2.74
C ALA A 277 2.85 10.24 -3.93
N SER A 278 3.18 8.95 -3.81
CA SER A 278 2.99 7.94 -4.85
C SER A 278 1.53 7.70 -5.23
N VAL A 279 0.60 7.98 -4.31
CA VAL A 279 -0.85 7.76 -4.49
C VAL A 279 -1.67 9.04 -4.60
N THR A 280 -1.01 10.18 -4.67
CA THR A 280 -1.63 11.51 -4.86
C THR A 280 -1.24 12.11 -6.21
N GLY A 281 -0.13 12.78 -6.28
CA GLY A 281 0.38 13.42 -7.49
C GLY A 281 1.28 14.61 -7.17
N ALA A 282 1.73 15.29 -8.19
CA ALA A 282 2.70 16.38 -8.10
C ALA A 282 2.23 17.63 -8.85
N PRO A 283 2.17 18.82 -8.22
CA PRO A 283 2.29 19.09 -6.77
C PRO A 283 1.12 18.54 -5.96
N LYS A 284 1.38 18.06 -4.71
CA LYS A 284 0.41 17.32 -3.88
C LYS A 284 -0.94 18.05 -3.70
N VAL A 285 -0.93 19.31 -3.29
CA VAL A 285 -2.14 20.09 -3.03
C VAL A 285 -3.01 20.18 -4.29
N ARG A 286 -2.41 20.57 -5.41
CA ARG A 286 -3.14 20.72 -6.68
C ARG A 286 -3.67 19.39 -7.21
N ALA A 287 -2.88 18.34 -7.11
CA ALA A 287 -3.31 16.99 -7.49
C ALA A 287 -4.51 16.53 -6.65
N MET A 288 -4.51 16.78 -5.33
CA MET A 288 -5.62 16.42 -4.46
C MET A 288 -6.89 17.23 -4.71
N GLU A 289 -6.78 18.50 -5.13
CA GLU A 289 -7.93 19.28 -5.60
C GLU A 289 -8.58 18.64 -6.83
N ILE A 290 -7.75 18.25 -7.83
CA ILE A 290 -8.20 17.58 -9.04
C ILE A 290 -8.83 16.22 -8.73
N ILE A 291 -8.20 15.43 -7.86
CA ILE A 291 -8.74 14.15 -7.39
C ILE A 291 -10.12 14.35 -6.75
N ALA A 292 -10.26 15.33 -5.85
CA ALA A 292 -11.53 15.61 -5.19
C ALA A 292 -12.63 16.08 -6.17
N GLU A 293 -12.26 16.71 -7.29
CA GLU A 293 -13.19 17.10 -8.35
C GLU A 293 -13.62 15.93 -9.24
N LEU A 294 -12.72 15.01 -9.56
CA LEU A 294 -12.93 13.97 -10.55
C LEU A 294 -13.45 12.65 -9.98
N GLU A 295 -12.98 12.26 -8.79
CA GLU A 295 -13.43 11.02 -8.16
C GLU A 295 -14.82 11.19 -7.55
N GLN A 296 -15.71 10.25 -7.86
CA GLN A 296 -17.13 10.32 -7.43
C GLN A 296 -17.33 9.81 -6.00
N HIS A 297 -16.33 9.12 -5.43
CA HIS A 297 -16.44 8.45 -4.13
C HIS A 297 -15.20 8.69 -3.25
N PRO A 298 -15.36 8.76 -1.93
CA PRO A 298 -14.23 8.82 -1.03
C PRO A 298 -13.40 7.54 -1.13
N ARG A 299 -12.08 7.65 -0.93
CA ARG A 299 -11.14 6.54 -1.00
C ARG A 299 -11.18 5.66 0.26
N GLY A 300 -11.46 6.27 1.42
CA GLY A 300 -11.47 5.60 2.71
C GLY A 300 -10.09 5.10 3.11
N VAL A 301 -10.00 3.83 3.48
CA VAL A 301 -8.72 3.21 3.84
C VAL A 301 -7.79 3.06 2.63
N TYR A 302 -8.33 2.86 1.45
CA TYR A 302 -7.53 2.76 0.22
C TYR A 302 -6.73 4.05 -0.01
N THR A 303 -5.44 3.91 -0.34
CA THR A 303 -4.45 5.02 -0.44
C THR A 303 -4.23 5.83 0.83
N GLY A 304 -4.82 5.43 1.96
CA GLY A 304 -4.45 5.86 3.29
C GLY A 304 -3.18 5.13 3.78
N ALA A 305 -3.06 4.98 5.09
CA ALA A 305 -1.96 4.25 5.71
C ALA A 305 -2.50 3.23 6.72
N MET A 306 -1.98 2.02 6.69
CA MET A 306 -2.28 0.96 7.64
C MET A 306 -0.97 0.47 8.26
N GLY A 307 -0.95 0.29 9.58
CA GLY A 307 0.32 -0.04 10.21
C GLY A 307 0.21 -0.45 11.67
N TYR A 308 1.38 -0.62 12.27
CA TYR A 308 1.52 -1.06 13.64
C TYR A 308 2.68 -0.37 14.35
N LEU A 309 2.60 -0.37 15.67
CA LEU A 309 3.68 0.00 16.57
C LEU A 309 3.99 -1.18 17.49
N LYS A 310 5.26 -1.52 17.66
CA LYS A 310 5.72 -2.54 18.61
C LYS A 310 6.14 -1.88 19.95
N PRO A 311 6.15 -2.64 21.04
CA PRO A 311 6.75 -2.18 22.29
C PRO A 311 8.12 -1.56 22.08
N GLY A 312 8.34 -0.37 22.66
CA GLY A 312 9.57 0.40 22.47
C GLY A 312 9.55 1.38 21.29
N GLY A 313 8.42 1.53 20.59
CA GLY A 313 8.20 2.60 19.60
C GLY A 313 8.69 2.28 18.19
N GLU A 314 9.09 1.03 17.89
CA GLU A 314 9.30 0.61 16.50
C GLU A 314 7.96 0.65 15.75
N THR A 315 7.93 1.36 14.61
CA THR A 315 6.73 1.70 13.89
C THR A 315 6.87 1.34 12.42
N LEU A 316 5.81 0.79 11.82
CA LEU A 316 5.73 0.54 10.40
C LEU A 316 4.33 0.86 9.89
N PHE A 317 4.24 1.63 8.80
CA PHE A 317 3.02 1.87 8.06
C PHE A 317 3.23 1.56 6.57
N ASN A 318 2.25 0.89 5.96
CA ASN A 318 2.18 0.71 4.51
C ASN A 318 1.32 1.80 3.86
N VAL A 319 1.49 2.00 2.55
CA VAL A 319 0.49 2.67 1.73
C VAL A 319 -0.63 1.67 1.47
N SER A 320 -1.86 1.95 1.86
CA SER A 320 -2.97 0.98 1.78
C SER A 320 -3.47 0.78 0.35
N ILE A 321 -2.61 0.22 -0.50
CA ILE A 321 -2.93 -0.31 -1.84
C ILE A 321 -2.99 -1.83 -1.79
N ARG A 322 -3.57 -2.50 -2.78
CA ARG A 322 -3.86 -3.95 -2.72
C ARG A 322 -4.61 -4.31 -1.44
N THR A 323 -5.55 -3.45 -1.06
CA THR A 323 -6.25 -3.47 0.22
C THR A 323 -7.74 -3.56 0.01
N MET A 324 -8.35 -4.52 0.68
CA MET A 324 -9.79 -4.74 0.70
C MET A 324 -10.36 -4.23 2.02
N TYR A 325 -11.39 -3.40 1.96
CA TYR A 325 -12.22 -3.03 3.10
C TYR A 325 -13.52 -3.84 3.06
N ILE A 326 -13.89 -4.44 4.17
CA ILE A 326 -15.05 -5.30 4.34
C ILE A 326 -15.97 -4.65 5.36
N ASP A 327 -17.14 -4.22 4.95
CA ASP A 327 -18.21 -3.80 5.85
C ASP A 327 -19.02 -5.01 6.29
N LYS A 328 -18.85 -5.41 7.54
CA LYS A 328 -19.52 -6.60 8.12
C LYS A 328 -21.02 -6.36 8.35
N VAL A 329 -21.44 -5.12 8.51
CA VAL A 329 -22.84 -4.74 8.72
C VAL A 329 -23.59 -4.80 7.40
N LYS A 330 -23.03 -4.19 6.35
CA LYS A 330 -23.60 -4.19 5.00
C LYS A 330 -23.32 -5.49 4.24
N LYS A 331 -22.40 -6.33 4.74
CA LYS A 331 -21.94 -7.59 4.13
C LYS A 331 -21.39 -7.43 2.72
N ASN A 332 -20.71 -6.33 2.47
CA ASN A 332 -20.06 -6.04 1.20
C ASN A 332 -18.57 -5.78 1.38
N ALA A 333 -17.83 -5.94 0.29
CA ALA A 333 -16.42 -5.64 0.20
C ALA A 333 -16.16 -4.53 -0.82
N THR A 334 -15.18 -3.69 -0.55
CA THR A 334 -14.66 -2.69 -1.48
C THR A 334 -13.16 -2.87 -1.68
N TYR A 335 -12.72 -2.73 -2.92
CA TYR A 335 -11.31 -2.80 -3.29
C TYR A 335 -10.97 -1.65 -4.21
N GLY A 336 -10.01 -0.82 -3.81
CA GLY A 336 -9.56 0.31 -4.61
C GLY A 336 -8.52 -0.11 -5.64
N ILE A 337 -8.62 0.46 -6.84
CA ILE A 337 -7.62 0.37 -7.91
C ILE A 337 -7.37 1.74 -8.51
N GLY A 338 -6.26 1.93 -9.21
CA GLY A 338 -5.95 3.21 -9.84
C GLY A 338 -4.58 3.20 -10.51
N SER A 339 -4.29 4.27 -11.24
CA SER A 339 -3.01 4.49 -11.89
C SER A 339 -2.57 5.95 -11.85
N GLY A 340 -1.28 6.18 -12.04
CA GLY A 340 -0.69 7.52 -12.10
C GLY A 340 -0.75 8.08 -13.51
N ILE A 341 -1.61 9.06 -13.73
CA ILE A 341 -1.80 9.69 -15.04
C ILE A 341 -0.73 10.75 -15.25
N VAL A 342 0.02 10.60 -16.34
CA VAL A 342 1.05 11.53 -16.82
C VAL A 342 0.74 11.96 -18.24
N TRP A 343 1.53 12.91 -18.79
CA TRP A 343 1.31 13.45 -20.12
C TRP A 343 1.18 12.40 -21.23
N ASP A 344 2.04 11.38 -21.20
CA ASP A 344 2.08 10.31 -22.21
C ASP A 344 1.07 9.18 -21.95
N SER A 345 0.22 9.29 -20.90
CA SER A 345 -0.78 8.28 -20.60
C SER A 345 -1.83 8.16 -21.69
N ASP A 346 -2.10 6.93 -22.10
CA ASP A 346 -3.22 6.57 -22.97
C ASP A 346 -4.43 6.15 -22.10
N PRO A 347 -5.61 6.77 -22.26
CA PRO A 347 -6.76 6.54 -21.39
C PRO A 347 -7.23 5.08 -21.29
N GLU A 348 -7.22 4.35 -22.41
CA GLU A 348 -7.66 2.95 -22.46
C GLU A 348 -6.61 2.04 -21.83
N ALA A 349 -5.32 2.32 -22.06
CA ALA A 349 -4.23 1.58 -21.45
C ALA A 349 -4.20 1.77 -19.93
N GLU A 350 -4.45 2.99 -19.42
CA GLU A 350 -4.51 3.27 -17.98
C GLU A 350 -5.70 2.57 -17.31
N LEU A 351 -6.86 2.52 -17.98
CA LEU A 351 -8.01 1.73 -17.50
C LEU A 351 -7.65 0.25 -17.42
N ALA A 352 -7.06 -0.30 -18.47
CA ALA A 352 -6.64 -1.70 -18.52
C ALA A 352 -5.61 -2.02 -17.43
N GLU A 353 -4.61 -1.15 -17.20
CA GLU A 353 -3.63 -1.28 -16.13
C GLU A 353 -4.29 -1.24 -14.75
N SER A 354 -5.21 -0.30 -14.54
CA SER A 354 -5.95 -0.17 -13.28
C SER A 354 -6.73 -1.46 -12.96
N LEU A 355 -7.47 -2.00 -13.94
CA LEU A 355 -8.21 -3.26 -13.80
C LEU A 355 -7.28 -4.47 -13.60
N ALA A 356 -6.12 -4.48 -14.25
CA ALA A 356 -5.14 -5.55 -14.06
C ALA A 356 -4.67 -5.67 -12.60
N LYS A 357 -4.67 -4.58 -11.84
CA LYS A 357 -4.33 -4.57 -10.40
C LYS A 357 -5.35 -5.34 -9.55
N ALA A 358 -6.56 -5.59 -10.06
CA ALA A 358 -7.57 -6.41 -9.38
C ALA A 358 -7.43 -7.90 -9.68
N LYS A 359 -6.61 -8.32 -10.65
CA LYS A 359 -6.43 -9.75 -11.00
C LYS A 359 -5.99 -10.61 -9.81
N ILE A 360 -5.32 -10.02 -8.83
CA ILE A 360 -4.95 -10.69 -7.57
C ILE A 360 -6.16 -11.32 -6.86
N LEU A 361 -7.36 -10.79 -7.07
CA LEU A 361 -8.60 -11.28 -6.47
C LEU A 361 -9.12 -12.56 -7.11
N SER A 362 -8.79 -12.81 -8.38
CA SER A 362 -9.31 -13.93 -9.18
C SER A 362 -8.24 -14.94 -9.58
N PHE A 363 -6.95 -14.61 -9.50
CA PHE A 363 -5.88 -15.57 -9.84
C PHE A 363 -5.93 -16.75 -8.87
N PRO A 364 -6.05 -18.00 -9.37
CA PRO A 364 -5.89 -19.16 -8.51
C PRO A 364 -4.44 -19.21 -8.00
N SER A 365 -4.22 -19.48 -6.73
CA SER A 365 -2.92 -19.95 -6.27
C SER A 365 -2.78 -21.39 -6.77
N LEU A 366 -2.13 -21.55 -7.92
CA LEU A 366 -1.86 -22.89 -8.44
C LEU A 366 -0.79 -23.52 -7.54
N PRO A 367 -1.07 -24.61 -6.85
CA PRO A 367 -0.01 -25.42 -6.27
C PRO A 367 0.82 -25.94 -7.45
N PHE A 368 2.09 -25.54 -7.52
CA PHE A 368 3.02 -26.14 -8.45
C PHE A 368 4.10 -26.88 -7.68
N GLU A 369 4.44 -28.04 -8.17
CA GLU A 369 5.60 -28.77 -7.70
C GLU A 369 6.75 -28.48 -8.65
N LEU A 370 7.91 -28.14 -8.10
CA LEU A 370 9.12 -28.01 -8.88
C LEU A 370 9.70 -29.40 -9.11
N PHE A 371 9.76 -29.81 -10.38
CA PHE A 371 10.47 -31.01 -10.79
C PHE A 371 11.79 -30.62 -11.41
N GLU A 372 12.88 -31.14 -10.88
CA GLU A 372 14.19 -31.10 -11.53
C GLU A 372 14.45 -32.42 -12.25
N THR A 373 14.84 -32.34 -13.50
CA THR A 373 15.23 -33.51 -14.27
C THR A 373 16.73 -33.69 -14.15
N MET A 374 17.14 -34.76 -13.48
CA MET A 374 18.54 -35.16 -13.36
C MET A 374 18.83 -36.34 -14.28
N LYS A 375 19.93 -36.24 -15.01
CA LYS A 375 20.46 -37.35 -15.80
C LYS A 375 21.64 -37.97 -15.05
N TYR A 376 21.61 -39.31 -14.95
CA TYR A 376 22.73 -40.06 -14.45
C TYR A 376 23.41 -40.79 -15.59
N THR A 377 24.72 -40.62 -15.71
CA THR A 377 25.55 -41.49 -16.57
C THR A 377 26.65 -42.16 -15.73
N PRO A 378 26.98 -43.46 -15.96
CA PRO A 378 27.99 -44.17 -15.17
C PRO A 378 29.39 -43.53 -15.20
N ARG A 379 29.66 -42.66 -16.19
CA ARG A 379 30.97 -42.01 -16.35
C ARG A 379 31.02 -40.59 -15.80
N GLU A 380 29.91 -39.89 -15.79
CA GLU A 380 29.87 -38.47 -15.49
C GLU A 380 29.09 -38.14 -14.19
N GLY A 381 28.43 -39.15 -13.61
CA GLY A 381 27.64 -38.96 -12.38
C GLY A 381 26.25 -38.37 -12.64
N ILE A 382 25.75 -37.66 -11.65
CA ILE A 382 24.43 -36.97 -11.70
C ILE A 382 24.66 -35.53 -12.12
N TYR A 383 23.90 -35.04 -13.12
CA TYR A 383 23.88 -33.66 -13.52
C TYR A 383 22.45 -33.20 -13.88
N LEU A 384 22.19 -31.91 -13.67
CA LEU A 384 20.93 -31.30 -14.04
C LEU A 384 20.84 -31.19 -15.57
N ILE A 385 19.65 -31.41 -16.12
CA ILE A 385 19.37 -31.12 -17.53
C ILE A 385 18.75 -29.72 -17.57
N GLU A 386 19.52 -28.78 -18.12
CA GLU A 386 19.02 -27.42 -18.41
C GLU A 386 17.95 -27.43 -19.51
#